data_18b59b9dfad1d166e37dc3cde6e75be7
#
_entry.id   18b59b9dfad1d166e37dc3cde6e75be7
#
_cell.length_a   1.000
_cell.length_b   1.000
_cell.length_c   1.000
_cell.angle_alpha   90.00
_cell.angle_beta   90.00
_cell.angle_gamma   90.00
#
_symmetry.space_group_name_H-M   'P 1'
#
loop_
_entity.id
_entity.type
_entity.pdbx_description
1 polymer ?
#
loop_
_entity_poly.entity_id
_entity_poly.type
_entity_poly.pdbx_seq_one_letter_code
_entity_poly.pdbx_strand_id
1 'polypeptide(L)'
;LQAEVQEQQNAENMVLSQDTIYEGVSINGIALGGMTKEEAVSAVEAGLGLAEHTLTLSYEEKTYPVPLLTGSDLASVVEEAYQVGRSGTREENLATIEGLAASPVNFTVEAGYSLPDMTEILAACAADINADPVNATVTGFDVDDTSFTFSDSQAGRTVDEEATLAAVQAAVDAGNLDATVEIVVTEVEPELDADTLESKFERLA
;
A
#
# COMPACT_ATOMS: atom_id res chain seq x y z
N LEU A 1 -35.33 35.50 -37.08
CA LEU A 1 -35.39 34.06 -37.34
C LEU A 1 -34.02 33.49 -37.70
N GLN A 2 -33.34 33.92 -38.80
CA GLN A 2 -32.01 33.36 -39.14
C GLN A 2 -30.92 33.79 -38.16
N ALA A 3 -30.93 35.01 -37.66
CA ALA A 3 -29.98 35.50 -36.68
C ALA A 3 -30.14 34.78 -35.29
N GLU A 4 -31.37 34.58 -34.88
CA GLU A 4 -31.69 33.87 -33.62
C GLU A 4 -31.26 32.39 -33.68
N VAL A 5 -31.49 31.71 -34.83
CA VAL A 5 -31.03 30.33 -35.03
C VAL A 5 -29.51 30.25 -34.98
N GLN A 6 -28.82 31.23 -35.58
CA GLN A 6 -27.34 31.26 -35.57
C GLN A 6 -26.78 31.56 -34.16
N GLU A 7 -27.43 32.47 -33.43
CA GLU A 7 -27.03 32.73 -32.02
C GLU A 7 -27.23 31.51 -31.13
N GLN A 8 -28.33 30.79 -31.28
CA GLN A 8 -28.59 29.55 -30.56
C GLN A 8 -27.56 28.47 -30.90
N GLN A 9 -27.26 28.27 -32.20
CA GLN A 9 -26.22 27.32 -32.59
C GLN A 9 -24.84 27.69 -32.09
N ASN A 10 -24.51 28.99 -32.01
CA ASN A 10 -23.26 29.44 -31.47
C ASN A 10 -23.19 29.20 -29.95
N ALA A 11 -24.26 29.46 -29.21
CA ALA A 11 -24.34 29.18 -27.77
C ALA A 11 -24.19 27.68 -27.47
N GLU A 12 -24.90 26.82 -28.23
CA GLU A 12 -24.78 25.37 -28.10
C GLU A 12 -23.35 24.88 -28.41
N ASN A 13 -22.69 25.45 -29.46
CA ASN A 13 -21.32 25.13 -29.79
C ASN A 13 -20.36 25.53 -28.68
N MET A 14 -20.56 26.68 -28.05
CA MET A 14 -19.75 27.11 -26.91
C MET A 14 -19.89 26.14 -25.73
N VAL A 15 -21.10 25.70 -25.42
CA VAL A 15 -21.32 24.72 -24.35
C VAL A 15 -20.64 23.39 -24.66
N LEU A 16 -20.80 22.86 -25.87
CA LEU A 16 -20.22 21.59 -26.27
C LEU A 16 -18.68 21.62 -26.43
N SER A 17 -18.09 22.80 -26.61
CA SER A 17 -16.64 22.96 -26.78
C SER A 17 -15.89 23.24 -25.48
N GLN A 18 -16.56 23.23 -24.35
CA GLN A 18 -15.91 23.42 -23.04
C GLN A 18 -14.94 22.27 -22.77
N ASP A 19 -13.76 22.62 -22.28
CA ASP A 19 -12.70 21.66 -21.91
C ASP A 19 -12.66 21.40 -20.41
N THR A 20 -13.75 21.74 -19.73
CA THR A 20 -13.96 21.56 -18.29
C THR A 20 -15.16 20.67 -18.03
N ILE A 21 -15.20 20.05 -16.85
CA ILE A 21 -16.34 19.25 -16.40
C ILE A 21 -17.59 20.15 -16.31
N TYR A 22 -18.73 19.63 -16.74
CA TYR A 22 -19.99 20.40 -16.72
C TYR A 22 -20.52 20.59 -15.29
N GLU A 23 -21.22 21.72 -15.09
CA GLU A 23 -21.95 21.99 -13.85
C GLU A 23 -22.97 20.87 -13.56
N GLY A 24 -23.12 20.51 -12.27
CA GLY A 24 -23.98 19.42 -11.84
C GLY A 24 -23.31 18.04 -11.81
N VAL A 25 -22.02 17.96 -12.13
CA VAL A 25 -21.22 16.76 -11.96
C VAL A 25 -20.38 16.87 -10.67
N SER A 26 -20.36 15.82 -9.86
CA SER A 26 -19.65 15.76 -8.60
C SER A 26 -19.01 14.37 -8.41
N ILE A 27 -18.00 14.32 -7.55
CA ILE A 27 -17.40 13.07 -7.02
C ILE A 27 -17.42 13.17 -5.50
N ASN A 28 -17.97 12.16 -4.83
CA ASN A 28 -18.15 12.15 -3.36
C ASN A 28 -18.82 13.42 -2.82
N GLY A 29 -19.73 14.03 -3.59
CA GLY A 29 -20.39 15.27 -3.24
C GLY A 29 -19.56 16.54 -3.46
N ILE A 30 -18.33 16.41 -3.93
CA ILE A 30 -17.47 17.55 -4.32
C ILE A 30 -17.86 17.98 -5.72
N ALA A 31 -18.37 19.21 -5.87
CA ALA A 31 -18.75 19.76 -7.17
C ALA A 31 -17.51 19.99 -8.05
N LEU A 32 -17.55 19.52 -9.30
CA LEU A 32 -16.45 19.60 -10.24
C LEU A 32 -16.72 20.55 -11.42
N GLY A 33 -17.90 21.14 -11.46
CA GLY A 33 -18.31 22.05 -12.54
C GLY A 33 -17.30 23.18 -12.79
N GLY A 34 -16.94 23.38 -14.04
CA GLY A 34 -15.95 24.38 -14.45
C GLY A 34 -14.48 23.99 -14.25
N MET A 35 -14.18 22.83 -13.67
CA MET A 35 -12.81 22.35 -13.45
C MET A 35 -12.27 21.57 -14.63
N THR A 36 -10.98 21.68 -14.90
CA THR A 36 -10.24 20.75 -15.73
C THR A 36 -10.12 19.39 -15.04
N LYS A 37 -9.65 18.35 -15.74
CA LYS A 37 -9.44 17.03 -15.14
C LYS A 37 -8.38 17.09 -14.02
N GLU A 38 -7.32 17.84 -14.20
CA GLU A 38 -6.24 18.01 -13.23
C GLU A 38 -6.71 18.74 -11.96
N GLU A 39 -7.51 19.78 -12.14
CA GLU A 39 -8.11 20.52 -11.03
C GLU A 39 -9.11 19.65 -10.25
N ALA A 40 -9.91 18.84 -10.97
CA ALA A 40 -10.86 17.91 -10.37
C ALA A 40 -10.16 16.82 -9.55
N VAL A 41 -9.06 16.23 -10.06
CA VAL A 41 -8.23 15.28 -9.29
C VAL A 41 -7.76 15.92 -7.99
N SER A 42 -7.14 17.12 -8.09
CA SER A 42 -6.62 17.83 -6.92
C SER A 42 -7.71 18.19 -5.90
N ALA A 43 -8.89 18.61 -6.38
CA ALA A 43 -10.02 18.96 -5.53
C ALA A 43 -10.57 17.74 -4.77
N VAL A 44 -10.69 16.60 -5.45
CA VAL A 44 -11.17 15.36 -4.84
C VAL A 44 -10.15 14.79 -3.87
N GLU A 45 -8.86 14.78 -4.20
CA GLU A 45 -7.78 14.38 -3.29
C GLU A 45 -7.80 15.19 -2.00
N ALA A 46 -7.91 16.51 -2.12
CA ALA A 46 -8.02 17.39 -0.96
C ALA A 46 -9.28 17.13 -0.14
N GLY A 47 -10.40 16.84 -0.80
CA GLY A 47 -11.68 16.54 -0.16
C GLY A 47 -11.73 15.18 0.51
N LEU A 48 -11.00 14.21 -0.01
CA LEU A 48 -10.85 12.87 0.59
C LEU A 48 -9.95 12.89 1.83
N GLY A 49 -9.18 13.97 2.04
CA GLY A 49 -8.28 14.08 3.18
C GLY A 49 -7.20 13.00 3.18
N LEU A 50 -6.68 12.66 2.00
CA LEU A 50 -5.60 11.68 1.84
C LEU A 50 -4.35 12.19 2.56
N ALA A 51 -4.21 11.80 3.82
CA ALA A 51 -2.99 12.02 4.58
C ALA A 51 -1.93 11.00 4.15
N GLU A 52 -0.68 11.39 4.23
CA GLU A 52 0.41 10.43 4.11
C GLU A 52 0.43 9.55 5.38
N HIS A 53 0.36 8.25 5.19
CA HIS A 53 0.42 7.27 6.26
C HIS A 53 1.68 6.43 6.14
N THR A 54 2.26 6.08 7.27
CA THR A 54 3.47 5.27 7.34
C THR A 54 3.30 4.20 8.40
N LEU A 55 3.19 2.95 7.97
CA LEU A 55 3.30 1.81 8.87
C LEU A 55 4.75 1.67 9.35
N THR A 56 4.93 1.07 10.50
CA THR A 56 6.26 0.80 11.04
C THR A 56 6.41 -0.69 11.28
N LEU A 57 7.37 -1.33 10.61
CA LEU A 57 7.81 -2.66 10.99
C LEU A 57 8.73 -2.55 12.20
N SER A 58 8.60 -3.46 13.16
CA SER A 58 9.44 -3.48 14.38
C SER A 58 9.95 -4.87 14.71
N TYR A 59 11.18 -4.92 15.18
CA TYR A 59 11.77 -6.10 15.77
C TYR A 59 12.75 -5.68 16.89
N GLU A 60 12.46 -6.05 18.13
CA GLU A 60 13.19 -5.57 19.31
C GLU A 60 13.29 -4.03 19.33
N GLU A 61 14.49 -3.45 19.25
CA GLU A 61 14.71 -2.01 19.22
C GLU A 61 14.81 -1.43 17.79
N LYS A 62 14.70 -2.28 16.76
CA LYS A 62 14.81 -1.88 15.35
C LYS A 62 13.44 -1.55 14.77
N THR A 63 13.40 -0.51 13.97
CA THR A 63 12.18 -0.08 13.27
C THR A 63 12.46 0.24 11.80
N TYR A 64 11.51 -0.10 10.94
CA TYR A 64 11.60 0.14 9.50
C TYR A 64 10.30 0.79 9.03
N PRO A 65 10.36 2.02 8.48
CA PRO A 65 9.18 2.70 7.99
C PRO A 65 8.72 2.12 6.66
N VAL A 66 7.40 1.97 6.52
CA VAL A 66 6.72 1.54 5.30
C VAL A 66 5.75 2.64 4.88
N PRO A 67 6.17 3.59 4.03
CA PRO A 67 5.29 4.63 3.54
C PRO A 67 4.23 4.01 2.63
N LEU A 68 2.96 4.23 2.94
CA LEU A 68 1.85 3.72 2.14
C LEU A 68 1.66 4.55 0.87
N LEU A 69 1.32 3.86 -0.21
CA LEU A 69 0.92 4.51 -1.45
C LEU A 69 -0.57 4.83 -1.39
N THR A 70 -0.92 6.06 -1.69
CA THR A 70 -2.30 6.44 -1.94
C THR A 70 -2.68 5.96 -3.32
N GLY A 71 -3.59 5.01 -3.41
CA GLY A 71 -4.15 4.51 -4.66
C GLY A 71 -5.65 4.75 -4.66
N SER A 72 -6.13 5.53 -5.62
CA SER A 72 -7.54 5.58 -5.95
C SER A 72 -7.64 5.46 -7.47
N ASP A 73 -8.70 4.85 -7.96
CA ASP A 73 -9.09 4.93 -9.37
C ASP A 73 -9.60 6.34 -9.73
N LEU A 74 -9.14 7.36 -9.00
CA LEU A 74 -9.59 8.72 -9.12
C LEU A 74 -9.43 9.25 -10.54
N ALA A 75 -8.32 8.95 -11.20
CA ALA A 75 -8.09 9.37 -12.58
C ALA A 75 -9.15 8.78 -13.55
N SER A 76 -9.51 7.51 -13.37
CA SER A 76 -10.57 6.86 -14.15
C SER A 76 -11.93 7.46 -13.86
N VAL A 77 -12.25 7.70 -12.59
CA VAL A 77 -13.54 8.27 -12.18
C VAL A 77 -13.66 9.73 -12.63
N VAL A 78 -12.58 10.50 -12.60
CA VAL A 78 -12.55 11.88 -13.15
C VAL A 78 -12.72 11.85 -14.66
N GLU A 79 -12.13 10.87 -15.36
CA GLU A 79 -12.36 10.70 -16.81
C GLU A 79 -13.84 10.39 -17.10
N GLU A 80 -14.48 9.49 -16.34
CA GLU A 80 -15.91 9.22 -16.46
C GLU A 80 -16.76 10.48 -16.20
N ALA A 81 -16.43 11.23 -15.17
CA ALA A 81 -17.08 12.49 -14.85
C ALA A 81 -16.93 13.53 -15.98
N TYR A 82 -15.75 13.60 -16.58
CA TYR A 82 -15.49 14.45 -17.75
C TYR A 82 -16.27 14.03 -18.98
N GLN A 83 -16.53 12.74 -19.18
CA GLN A 83 -17.28 12.20 -20.31
C GLN A 83 -18.79 12.44 -20.24
N VAL A 84 -19.31 12.89 -19.09
CA VAL A 84 -20.74 13.26 -18.94
C VAL A 84 -21.06 14.37 -19.95
N GLY A 85 -22.06 14.15 -20.79
CA GLY A 85 -22.46 15.10 -21.84
C GLY A 85 -21.50 15.19 -23.04
N ARG A 86 -20.57 14.19 -23.21
CA ARG A 86 -19.60 14.17 -24.32
C ARG A 86 -19.61 12.88 -25.14
N SER A 87 -20.19 11.81 -24.65
CA SER A 87 -20.11 10.47 -25.25
C SER A 87 -21.24 10.14 -26.22
N GLY A 88 -22.24 11.00 -26.37
CA GLY A 88 -23.39 10.81 -27.26
C GLY A 88 -23.35 11.65 -28.55
N THR A 89 -24.46 11.63 -29.26
CA THR A 89 -24.70 12.58 -30.35
C THR A 89 -24.81 14.01 -29.82
N ARG A 90 -24.73 15.01 -30.73
CA ARG A 90 -24.87 16.41 -30.36
C ARG A 90 -26.15 16.68 -29.53
N GLU A 91 -27.26 16.12 -29.96
CA GLU A 91 -28.58 16.32 -29.33
C GLU A 91 -28.64 15.65 -27.98
N GLU A 92 -28.11 14.43 -27.84
CA GLU A 92 -28.03 13.71 -26.59
C GLU A 92 -27.12 14.41 -25.60
N ASN A 93 -25.97 14.92 -26.04
CA ASN A 93 -25.04 15.66 -25.19
C ASN A 93 -25.66 16.94 -24.66
N LEU A 94 -26.32 17.75 -25.51
CA LEU A 94 -27.03 18.96 -25.08
C LEU A 94 -28.14 18.64 -24.09
N ALA A 95 -28.97 17.63 -24.36
CA ALA A 95 -30.03 17.22 -23.43
C ALA A 95 -29.46 16.74 -22.09
N THR A 96 -28.33 16.03 -22.09
CA THR A 96 -27.65 15.61 -20.88
C THR A 96 -27.17 16.82 -20.09
N ILE A 97 -26.46 17.76 -20.72
CA ILE A 97 -25.92 18.96 -20.07
C ILE A 97 -27.04 19.83 -19.48
N GLU A 98 -28.10 20.06 -20.24
CA GLU A 98 -29.27 20.81 -19.76
C GLU A 98 -29.97 20.12 -18.59
N GLY A 99 -30.00 18.78 -18.61
CA GLY A 99 -30.59 17.96 -17.55
C GLY A 99 -29.81 17.96 -16.24
N LEU A 100 -28.50 18.26 -16.23
CA LEU A 100 -27.64 18.21 -15.05
C LEU A 100 -28.10 19.15 -13.91
N ALA A 101 -28.72 20.29 -14.26
CA ALA A 101 -29.26 21.22 -13.26
C ALA A 101 -30.42 20.62 -12.46
N ALA A 102 -31.23 19.77 -13.08
CA ALA A 102 -32.39 19.12 -12.43
C ALA A 102 -32.03 17.73 -11.88
N SER A 103 -31.06 17.07 -12.49
CA SER A 103 -30.61 15.72 -12.13
C SER A 103 -29.09 15.66 -12.13
N PRO A 104 -28.44 16.17 -11.07
CA PRO A 104 -27.00 16.15 -10.97
C PRO A 104 -26.46 14.73 -10.89
N VAL A 105 -25.27 14.50 -11.45
CA VAL A 105 -24.59 13.22 -11.42
C VAL A 105 -23.49 13.24 -10.36
N ASN A 106 -23.51 12.25 -9.47
CA ASN A 106 -22.47 12.09 -8.45
C ASN A 106 -21.81 10.73 -8.60
N PHE A 107 -20.53 10.77 -8.87
CA PHE A 107 -19.69 9.59 -8.84
C PHE A 107 -19.16 9.35 -7.43
N THR A 108 -18.72 8.13 -7.16
CA THR A 108 -18.09 7.77 -5.90
C THR A 108 -16.72 7.14 -6.16
N VAL A 109 -15.75 7.56 -5.39
CA VAL A 109 -14.41 6.96 -5.36
C VAL A 109 -14.06 6.70 -3.92
N GLU A 110 -13.52 5.52 -3.64
CA GLU A 110 -12.98 5.20 -2.34
C GLU A 110 -11.47 5.50 -2.34
N ALA A 111 -11.02 6.17 -1.27
CA ALA A 111 -9.61 6.33 -1.02
C ALA A 111 -9.05 4.98 -0.57
N GLY A 112 -8.16 4.42 -1.36
CA GLY A 112 -7.44 3.21 -1.02
C GLY A 112 -6.00 3.53 -0.65
N TYR A 113 -5.47 2.79 0.32
CA TYR A 113 -4.05 2.74 0.61
C TYR A 113 -3.53 1.39 0.17
N SER A 114 -2.35 1.36 -0.40
CA SER A 114 -1.68 0.14 -0.82
C SER A 114 -0.24 0.11 -0.35
N LEU A 115 0.31 -1.08 -0.25
CA LEU A 115 1.72 -1.25 0.09
C LEU A 115 2.61 -0.85 -1.09
N PRO A 116 3.77 -0.22 -0.84
CA PRO A 116 4.82 -0.09 -1.83
C PRO A 116 5.41 -1.46 -2.19
N ASP A 117 6.36 -1.50 -3.11
CA ASP A 117 7.18 -2.69 -3.30
C ASP A 117 7.99 -2.94 -2.01
N MET A 118 7.65 -4.03 -1.32
CA MET A 118 8.22 -4.40 -0.02
C MET A 118 9.57 -5.10 -0.15
N THR A 119 10.02 -5.45 -1.35
CA THR A 119 11.22 -6.27 -1.58
C THR A 119 12.46 -5.68 -0.92
N GLU A 120 12.73 -4.39 -1.14
CA GLU A 120 13.91 -3.74 -0.55
C GLU A 120 13.79 -3.57 0.97
N ILE A 121 12.60 -3.28 1.47
CA ILE A 121 12.34 -3.10 2.90
C ILE A 121 12.53 -4.42 3.64
N LEU A 122 11.95 -5.51 3.13
CA LEU A 122 12.10 -6.85 3.72
C LEU A 122 13.53 -7.36 3.61
N ALA A 123 14.22 -7.10 2.49
CA ALA A 123 15.64 -7.43 2.36
C ALA A 123 16.51 -6.68 3.39
N ALA A 124 16.22 -5.42 3.67
CA ALA A 124 16.91 -4.66 4.71
C ALA A 124 16.62 -5.23 6.11
N CYS A 125 15.37 -5.60 6.40
CA CYS A 125 15.00 -6.28 7.63
C CYS A 125 15.78 -7.60 7.79
N ALA A 126 15.81 -8.42 6.72
CA ALA A 126 16.51 -9.69 6.72
C ALA A 126 18.02 -9.51 6.94
N ALA A 127 18.65 -8.55 6.28
CA ALA A 127 20.08 -8.27 6.43
C ALA A 127 20.46 -7.85 7.86
N ASP A 128 19.55 -7.17 8.56
CA ASP A 128 19.78 -6.67 9.91
C ASP A 128 19.41 -7.67 11.01
N ILE A 129 18.45 -8.57 10.75
CA ILE A 129 17.84 -9.42 11.78
C ILE A 129 18.35 -10.86 11.67
N ASN A 130 18.56 -11.38 10.45
CA ASN A 130 18.98 -12.77 10.25
C ASN A 130 20.30 -13.04 10.96
N ALA A 131 20.38 -14.18 11.60
CA ALA A 131 21.58 -14.67 12.25
C ALA A 131 21.69 -16.18 12.03
N ASP A 132 22.85 -16.63 11.60
CA ASP A 132 23.12 -18.05 11.49
C ASP A 132 23.19 -18.71 12.87
N PRO A 133 22.71 -19.96 13.02
CA PRO A 133 22.87 -20.69 14.24
C PRO A 133 24.36 -21.01 14.50
N VAL A 134 24.75 -20.99 15.76
CA VAL A 134 26.11 -21.34 16.18
C VAL A 134 26.06 -22.71 16.84
N ASN A 135 26.79 -23.66 16.25
CA ASN A 135 26.92 -24.99 16.80
C ASN A 135 27.78 -25.00 18.07
N ALA A 136 27.46 -25.87 19.01
CA ALA A 136 28.35 -26.19 20.11
C ALA A 136 29.66 -26.79 19.59
N THR A 137 30.74 -26.52 20.28
CA THR A 137 32.08 -27.02 19.95
C THR A 137 32.78 -27.54 21.23
N VAL A 138 33.73 -28.44 21.04
CA VAL A 138 34.61 -28.87 22.15
C VAL A 138 35.57 -27.74 22.49
N THR A 139 35.55 -27.26 23.72
CA THR A 139 36.39 -26.17 24.21
C THR A 139 37.57 -26.62 25.04
N GLY A 140 37.53 -27.84 25.56
CA GLY A 140 38.62 -28.39 26.36
C GLY A 140 38.48 -29.89 26.61
N PHE A 141 39.57 -30.50 27.06
CA PHE A 141 39.61 -31.87 27.56
C PHE A 141 40.41 -31.90 28.85
N ASP A 142 39.81 -32.41 29.91
CA ASP A 142 40.48 -32.66 31.20
C ASP A 142 41.00 -34.08 31.21
N VAL A 143 42.31 -34.23 31.34
CA VAL A 143 42.99 -35.50 31.33
C VAL A 143 42.82 -36.29 32.65
N ASP A 144 42.63 -35.56 33.75
CA ASP A 144 42.52 -36.18 35.06
C ASP A 144 41.13 -36.81 35.25
N ASP A 145 40.08 -36.14 34.80
CA ASP A 145 38.69 -36.63 34.87
C ASP A 145 38.24 -37.33 33.58
N THR A 146 39.06 -37.30 32.53
CA THR A 146 38.73 -37.83 31.20
C THR A 146 37.42 -37.21 30.65
N SER A 147 37.20 -35.93 30.91
CA SER A 147 35.99 -35.20 30.56
C SER A 147 36.24 -34.16 29.48
N PHE A 148 35.21 -33.93 28.65
CA PHE A 148 35.23 -32.86 27.64
C PHE A 148 34.39 -31.68 28.12
N THR A 149 34.83 -30.49 27.79
CA THR A 149 34.04 -29.28 27.98
C THR A 149 33.56 -28.77 26.64
N PHE A 150 32.32 -28.26 26.55
CA PHE A 150 31.69 -27.81 25.34
C PHE A 150 31.30 -26.34 25.49
N SER A 151 31.24 -25.62 24.37
CA SER A 151 30.60 -24.33 24.32
C SER A 151 29.07 -24.50 24.25
N ASP A 152 28.33 -23.48 24.66
CA ASP A 152 26.92 -23.41 24.37
C ASP A 152 26.70 -23.24 22.87
N SER A 153 25.60 -23.79 22.35
CA SER A 153 25.08 -23.51 21.04
C SER A 153 24.18 -22.27 21.10
N GLN A 154 24.00 -21.61 19.99
CA GLN A 154 23.05 -20.51 19.86
C GLN A 154 22.14 -20.76 18.67
N ALA A 155 20.85 -20.64 18.88
CA ALA A 155 19.89 -20.68 17.78
C ALA A 155 20.05 -19.44 16.88
N GLY A 156 19.94 -19.68 15.61
CA GLY A 156 19.85 -18.64 14.60
C GLY A 156 18.42 -18.13 14.46
N ARG A 157 18.24 -17.19 13.58
CA ARG A 157 16.90 -16.67 13.23
C ARG A 157 16.87 -16.18 11.80
N THR A 158 15.71 -16.31 11.17
CA THR A 158 15.46 -15.85 9.81
C THR A 158 14.13 -15.09 9.78
N VAL A 159 14.10 -13.95 9.11
CA VAL A 159 12.87 -13.20 8.87
C VAL A 159 11.98 -14.03 7.96
N ASP A 160 10.72 -14.22 8.38
CA ASP A 160 9.66 -14.76 7.56
C ASP A 160 9.04 -13.61 6.76
N GLU A 161 9.55 -13.40 5.56
CA GLU A 161 9.12 -12.29 4.69
C GLU A 161 7.65 -12.43 4.29
N GLU A 162 7.18 -13.65 4.03
CA GLU A 162 5.80 -13.91 3.61
C GLU A 162 4.82 -13.63 4.77
N ALA A 163 5.10 -14.14 5.96
CA ALA A 163 4.27 -13.89 7.13
C ALA A 163 4.29 -12.40 7.54
N THR A 164 5.44 -11.74 7.45
CA THR A 164 5.58 -10.31 7.73
C THR A 164 4.76 -9.49 6.71
N LEU A 165 4.86 -9.78 5.42
CA LEU A 165 4.08 -9.12 4.38
C LEU A 165 2.57 -9.31 4.61
N ALA A 166 2.15 -10.53 4.95
CA ALA A 166 0.75 -10.81 5.24
C ALA A 166 0.23 -10.02 6.45
N ALA A 167 1.05 -9.86 7.50
CA ALA A 167 0.71 -9.06 8.68
C ALA A 167 0.56 -7.57 8.35
N VAL A 168 1.46 -7.03 7.51
CA VAL A 168 1.39 -5.64 7.04
C VAL A 168 0.15 -5.42 6.17
N GLN A 169 -0.13 -6.34 5.24
CA GLN A 169 -1.33 -6.26 4.40
C GLN A 169 -2.61 -6.29 5.24
N ALA A 170 -2.68 -7.16 6.24
CA ALA A 170 -3.81 -7.23 7.15
C ALA A 170 -4.02 -5.93 7.95
N ALA A 171 -2.95 -5.22 8.31
CA ALA A 171 -3.05 -3.93 8.98
C ALA A 171 -3.64 -2.86 8.05
N VAL A 172 -3.22 -2.82 6.77
CA VAL A 172 -3.78 -1.92 5.75
C VAL A 172 -5.25 -2.23 5.51
N ASP A 173 -5.60 -3.50 5.32
CA ASP A 173 -6.98 -3.94 5.06
C ASP A 173 -7.92 -3.64 6.24
N ALA A 174 -7.39 -3.63 7.47
CA ALA A 174 -8.12 -3.25 8.67
C ALA A 174 -8.22 -1.72 8.88
N GLY A 175 -7.59 -0.92 8.02
CA GLY A 175 -7.55 0.55 8.14
C GLY A 175 -6.58 1.08 9.21
N ASN A 176 -5.68 0.24 9.71
CA ASN A 176 -4.67 0.62 10.71
C ASN A 176 -3.41 1.17 10.01
N LEU A 177 -3.55 2.32 9.38
CA LEU A 177 -2.56 2.86 8.43
C LEU A 177 -1.26 3.40 9.07
N ASP A 178 -1.26 3.69 10.37
CA ASP A 178 -0.09 4.13 11.14
C ASP A 178 0.32 3.12 12.22
N ALA A 179 -0.05 1.85 12.03
CA ALA A 179 0.23 0.81 13.00
C ALA A 179 1.72 0.42 13.03
N THR A 180 2.16 -0.07 14.17
CA THR A 180 3.41 -0.81 14.28
C THR A 180 3.11 -2.29 14.14
N VAL A 181 3.76 -2.94 13.17
CA VAL A 181 3.62 -4.37 12.89
C VAL A 181 4.92 -5.07 13.25
N GLU A 182 4.81 -6.12 14.05
CA GLU A 182 5.98 -6.91 14.44
C GLU A 182 6.46 -7.77 13.28
N ILE A 183 7.77 -7.78 13.05
CA ILE A 183 8.40 -8.63 12.03
C ILE A 183 8.37 -10.08 12.52
N VAL A 184 7.85 -10.95 11.68
CA VAL A 184 7.80 -12.38 12.00
C VAL A 184 9.18 -12.99 11.74
N VAL A 185 9.72 -13.67 12.73
CA VAL A 185 11.00 -14.38 12.63
C VAL A 185 10.80 -15.85 12.97
N THR A 186 11.52 -16.71 12.25
CA THR A 186 11.60 -18.14 12.53
C THR A 186 12.95 -18.44 13.15
N GLU A 187 12.95 -19.17 14.25
CA GLU A 187 14.14 -19.67 14.90
C GLU A 187 14.77 -20.81 14.07
N VAL A 188 16.08 -20.79 13.93
CA VAL A 188 16.86 -21.81 13.23
C VAL A 188 17.71 -22.54 14.24
N GLU A 189 17.38 -23.79 14.49
CA GLU A 189 18.10 -24.60 15.45
C GLU A 189 19.52 -24.91 14.96
N PRO A 190 20.52 -24.96 15.85
CA PRO A 190 21.86 -25.42 15.54
C PRO A 190 21.85 -26.92 15.21
N GLU A 191 22.70 -27.37 14.30
CA GLU A 191 22.84 -28.79 13.97
C GLU A 191 23.44 -29.61 15.11
N LEU A 192 24.25 -28.96 15.96
CA LEU A 192 24.92 -29.56 17.11
C LEU A 192 24.72 -28.66 18.34
N ASP A 193 23.91 -29.10 19.27
CA ASP A 193 23.84 -28.55 20.63
C ASP A 193 24.82 -29.25 21.55
N ALA A 194 25.03 -28.71 22.76
CA ALA A 194 25.94 -29.25 23.74
C ALA A 194 25.57 -30.68 24.14
N ASP A 195 24.27 -30.96 24.37
CA ASP A 195 23.77 -32.28 24.77
C ASP A 195 24.00 -33.35 23.68
N THR A 196 23.81 -32.96 22.40
CA THR A 196 24.09 -33.82 21.24
C THR A 196 25.58 -34.16 21.14
N LEU A 197 26.44 -33.17 21.36
CA LEU A 197 27.88 -33.40 21.39
C LEU A 197 28.28 -34.32 22.54
N GLU A 198 27.82 -34.03 23.75
CA GLU A 198 28.10 -34.84 24.93
C GLU A 198 27.71 -36.30 24.71
N SER A 199 26.49 -36.55 24.22
CA SER A 199 26.02 -37.90 23.89
C SER A 199 26.88 -38.62 22.84
N LYS A 200 27.46 -37.88 21.89
CA LYS A 200 28.34 -38.46 20.88
C LYS A 200 29.70 -38.83 21.47
N PHE A 201 30.22 -38.04 22.40
CA PHE A 201 31.51 -38.31 23.05
C PHE A 201 31.41 -39.38 24.13
N GLU A 202 30.34 -39.48 24.89
CA GLU A 202 30.06 -40.58 25.85
C GLU A 202 30.02 -41.95 25.15
N ARG A 203 29.58 -42.03 23.93
CA ARG A 203 29.53 -43.28 23.13
C ARG A 203 30.89 -43.70 22.63
N LEU A 204 31.92 -42.84 22.69
CA LEU A 204 33.26 -43.12 22.25
C LEU A 204 34.24 -43.49 23.42
N ALA A 205 33.79 -43.24 24.64
CA ALA A 205 34.50 -43.61 25.86
C ALA A 205 34.09 -45.02 26.35
#